data_7d9d690c21100c49e895a9331ab59cd1
#
_entry.id   7d9d690c21100c49e895a9331ab59cd1
#
_cell.length_a   1.000
_cell.length_b   1.000
_cell.length_c   1.000
_cell.angle_alpha   90.00
_cell.angle_beta   90.00
_cell.angle_gamma   90.00
#
_symmetry.space_group_name_H-M   'P 1'
#
loop_
_entity.id
_entity.type
_entity.pdbx_description
1 polymer ?
#
loop_
_entity_poly.entity_id
_entity_poly.type
_entity_poly.pdbx_seq_one_letter_code
_entity_poly.pdbx_strand_id
1 'polypeptide(L)'
;MLFGKYINKYYLIFSWVLLIGIIALILVDLAQLKIPEIYSTIIDGLNGEGTPLTKDILLDLCMDMFGIVFVMVFGRFLWRICFYGSATNVSKRIRLRMFNHAKDLPQEFYSKNKVGNLMSLFTNDLGTVEECFGDGVLFLFDALGLGALALYKMFKLNSSLAYLVIIPLVLLILIGVIVGGYMEKKWKARQEAFSSLSDFAQESFSGISVIKAFVKELKELWAFKKLNKDNENANVEFVKASTLLHILIHLLVQSVMCLILGYGGYLVYIDTDNTFTIGKLIEFMSYFGSCIWPMMAISMLVDLSSRGKASLNRISEFLDYKNNIFDKDVIDVDFIKGDIEFRNLTFKYPDSNEEVLKNISFKIKHGENIGVIGKTGCGKTTLVDLLLRLYNVEDNTIFIDDIDINRIPIKTLRKYSSYVPQDNFLFSDTIESNIAFAYEYVNKDDVIKASKLADVHDNIIGFEKGYETILGERGVTISGGQKQRTSIARALMKDASILILDDSVSAVDTKTEKVILNNLKETRSGKTTLLIAHRISTVQDLDKILFLEDGKVLGFDTHENLYNTLEEYRNMVELQRLEEEKGGNE
;
A
#
# COMPACT_ATOMS: atom_id res chain seq x y z
N MET A 1 -18.71 -10.99 10.11
CA MET A 1 -17.97 -11.61 8.97
C MET A 1 -17.92 -10.66 7.79
N LEU A 2 -16.82 -10.67 7.05
CA LEU A 2 -16.61 -9.81 5.90
C LEU A 2 -16.93 -10.59 4.62
N PHE A 3 -17.85 -10.09 3.80
CA PHE A 3 -18.22 -10.70 2.52
C PHE A 3 -17.93 -9.75 1.36
N GLY A 4 -17.43 -10.29 0.24
CA GLY A 4 -17.15 -9.54 -0.96
C GLY A 4 -16.51 -10.37 -2.07
N LYS A 5 -16.45 -9.82 -3.28
CA LYS A 5 -15.99 -10.48 -4.51
C LYS A 5 -14.64 -11.20 -4.36
N TYR A 6 -13.71 -10.61 -3.61
CA TYR A 6 -12.34 -11.11 -3.52
C TYR A 6 -12.05 -11.96 -2.29
N ILE A 7 -12.98 -12.03 -1.30
CA ILE A 7 -12.77 -12.76 -0.04
C ILE A 7 -13.63 -14.02 0.06
N ASN A 8 -14.85 -14.05 -0.52
CA ASN A 8 -15.81 -15.16 -0.34
C ASN A 8 -15.23 -16.53 -0.70
N LYS A 9 -14.44 -16.61 -1.77
CA LYS A 9 -13.80 -17.87 -2.17
C LYS A 9 -12.86 -18.43 -1.12
N TYR A 10 -12.26 -17.58 -0.28
CA TYR A 10 -11.33 -18.06 0.74
C TYR A 10 -12.03 -18.68 1.93
N TYR A 11 -13.26 -18.24 2.26
CA TYR A 11 -14.09 -18.97 3.24
C TYR A 11 -14.37 -20.39 2.78
N LEU A 12 -14.59 -20.61 1.48
CA LEU A 12 -14.77 -21.96 0.92
C LEU A 12 -13.46 -22.77 0.94
N ILE A 13 -12.35 -22.17 0.54
CA ILE A 13 -11.04 -22.84 0.50
C ILE A 13 -10.60 -23.27 1.90
N PHE A 14 -10.81 -22.42 2.91
CA PHE A 14 -10.40 -22.70 4.30
C PHE A 14 -11.53 -23.26 5.17
N SER A 15 -12.69 -23.63 4.57
CA SER A 15 -13.88 -24.07 5.31
C SER A 15 -13.58 -25.19 6.32
N TRP A 16 -12.81 -26.21 5.94
CA TRP A 16 -12.45 -27.31 6.84
C TRP A 16 -11.59 -26.87 8.02
N VAL A 17 -10.61 -25.99 7.77
CA VAL A 17 -9.75 -25.47 8.84
C VAL A 17 -10.55 -24.57 9.79
N LEU A 18 -11.42 -23.73 9.24
CA LEU A 18 -12.32 -22.89 10.04
C LEU A 18 -13.30 -23.72 10.86
N LEU A 19 -13.84 -24.80 10.28
CA LEU A 19 -14.76 -25.72 10.98
C LEU A 19 -14.06 -26.42 12.16
N ILE A 20 -12.84 -26.90 11.98
CA ILE A 20 -12.02 -27.47 13.07
C ILE A 20 -11.80 -26.41 14.16
N GLY A 21 -11.48 -25.16 13.77
CA GLY A 21 -11.31 -24.06 14.71
C GLY A 21 -12.60 -23.75 15.50
N ILE A 22 -13.76 -23.72 14.84
CA ILE A 22 -15.07 -23.50 15.46
C ILE A 22 -15.40 -24.63 16.45
N ILE A 23 -15.19 -25.89 16.07
CA ILE A 23 -15.40 -27.04 16.97
C ILE A 23 -14.49 -26.93 18.19
N ALA A 24 -13.21 -26.59 18.00
CA ALA A 24 -12.27 -26.40 19.10
C ALA A 24 -12.70 -25.26 20.02
N LEU A 25 -13.21 -24.15 19.46
CA LEU A 25 -13.74 -23.02 20.23
C LEU A 25 -14.94 -23.44 21.09
N ILE A 26 -15.93 -24.11 20.49
CA ILE A 26 -17.13 -24.60 21.22
C ILE A 26 -16.73 -25.57 22.34
N LEU A 27 -15.74 -26.45 22.11
CA LEU A 27 -15.24 -27.35 23.14
C LEU A 27 -14.58 -26.59 24.30
N VAL A 28 -13.86 -25.50 24.00
CA VAL A 28 -13.29 -24.61 25.03
C VAL A 28 -14.40 -23.92 25.82
N ASP A 29 -15.45 -23.43 25.16
CA ASP A 29 -16.59 -22.76 25.81
C ASP A 29 -17.33 -23.73 26.73
N LEU A 30 -17.59 -24.94 26.27
CA LEU A 30 -18.20 -26.00 27.07
C LEU A 30 -17.34 -26.38 28.29
N ALA A 31 -16.02 -26.50 28.08
CA ALA A 31 -15.08 -26.78 29.16
C ALA A 31 -15.03 -25.63 30.17
N GLN A 32 -15.02 -24.38 29.73
CA GLN A 32 -15.02 -23.18 30.55
C GLN A 32 -16.28 -23.11 31.45
N LEU A 33 -17.45 -23.44 30.89
CA LEU A 33 -18.72 -23.43 31.62
C LEU A 33 -18.91 -24.61 32.60
N LYS A 34 -18.02 -25.60 32.61
CA LYS A 34 -17.99 -26.66 33.64
C LYS A 34 -17.29 -26.22 34.93
N ILE A 35 -16.38 -25.24 34.87
CA ILE A 35 -15.66 -24.78 36.06
C ILE A 35 -16.62 -24.25 37.15
N PRO A 36 -17.64 -23.40 36.85
CA PRO A 36 -18.62 -22.99 37.83
C PRO A 36 -19.41 -24.13 38.49
N GLU A 37 -19.71 -25.21 37.73
CA GLU A 37 -20.40 -26.40 38.30
C GLU A 37 -19.52 -27.09 39.36
N ILE A 38 -18.23 -27.20 39.13
CA ILE A 38 -17.29 -27.77 40.11
C ILE A 38 -17.20 -26.89 41.35
N TYR A 39 -17.14 -25.56 41.18
CA TYR A 39 -17.15 -24.63 42.31
C TYR A 39 -18.44 -24.77 43.15
N SER A 40 -19.60 -24.88 42.48
CA SER A 40 -20.88 -25.12 43.12
C SER A 40 -20.83 -26.40 43.98
N THR A 41 -20.38 -27.51 43.41
CA THR A 41 -20.28 -28.80 44.09
C THR A 41 -19.36 -28.74 45.31
N ILE A 42 -18.22 -28.08 45.22
CA ILE A 42 -17.28 -27.93 46.33
C ILE A 42 -17.90 -27.10 47.46
N ILE A 43 -18.56 -25.98 47.15
CA ILE A 43 -19.15 -25.06 48.11
C ILE A 43 -20.31 -25.73 48.83
N ASP A 44 -21.22 -26.39 48.11
CA ASP A 44 -22.36 -27.09 48.68
C ASP A 44 -21.91 -28.24 49.58
N GLY A 45 -20.89 -28.98 49.19
CA GLY A 45 -20.31 -30.03 49.99
C GLY A 45 -19.62 -29.54 51.27
N LEU A 46 -19.01 -28.33 51.27
CA LEU A 46 -18.45 -27.69 52.47
C LEU A 46 -19.53 -27.20 53.42
N ASN A 47 -20.67 -26.76 52.89
CA ASN A 47 -21.81 -26.28 53.68
C ASN A 47 -22.68 -27.43 54.23
N GLY A 48 -22.39 -28.66 53.84
CA GLY A 48 -23.21 -29.82 54.24
C GLY A 48 -24.49 -29.94 53.41
N GLU A 49 -24.62 -29.22 52.34
CA GLU A 49 -25.72 -29.21 51.39
C GLU A 49 -25.29 -30.05 50.17
N GLY A 50 -25.71 -31.30 50.04
CA GLY A 50 -25.38 -32.17 48.92
C GLY A 50 -24.48 -33.36 49.28
N THR A 51 -23.59 -33.81 48.36
CA THR A 51 -22.68 -34.95 48.59
C THR A 51 -21.57 -34.56 49.57
N PRO A 52 -21.39 -35.32 50.69
CA PRO A 52 -20.36 -35.00 51.67
C PRO A 52 -18.98 -35.06 51.03
N LEU A 53 -18.17 -34.01 51.17
CA LEU A 53 -16.82 -33.94 50.65
C LEU A 53 -15.90 -34.95 51.35
N THR A 54 -15.61 -36.06 50.70
CA THR A 54 -14.54 -36.96 51.08
C THR A 54 -13.24 -36.58 50.37
N LYS A 55 -12.11 -37.05 50.90
CA LYS A 55 -10.80 -36.80 50.29
C LYS A 55 -10.74 -37.30 48.84
N ASP A 56 -11.41 -38.44 48.56
CA ASP A 56 -11.42 -39.03 47.22
C ASP A 56 -12.25 -38.20 46.24
N ILE A 57 -13.43 -37.71 46.63
CA ILE A 57 -14.24 -36.81 45.80
C ILE A 57 -13.51 -35.49 45.50
N LEU A 58 -12.78 -34.94 46.49
CA LEU A 58 -12.00 -33.74 46.29
C LEU A 58 -10.87 -33.95 45.30
N LEU A 59 -10.20 -35.12 45.35
CA LEU A 59 -9.18 -35.54 44.38
C LEU A 59 -9.76 -35.68 42.97
N ASP A 60 -10.92 -36.30 42.84
CA ASP A 60 -11.59 -36.46 41.54
C ASP A 60 -11.98 -35.08 40.96
N LEU A 61 -12.55 -34.16 41.74
CA LEU A 61 -12.86 -32.80 41.29
C LEU A 61 -11.61 -32.03 40.86
N CYS A 62 -10.51 -32.18 41.59
CA CYS A 62 -9.22 -31.60 41.18
C CYS A 62 -8.72 -32.19 39.87
N MET A 63 -8.81 -33.52 39.67
CA MET A 63 -8.41 -34.14 38.40
C MET A 63 -9.30 -33.71 37.25
N ASP A 64 -10.61 -33.55 37.47
CA ASP A 64 -11.53 -32.99 36.47
C ASP A 64 -11.15 -31.56 36.10
N MET A 65 -10.80 -30.71 37.08
CA MET A 65 -10.30 -29.33 36.81
C MET A 65 -9.02 -29.35 35.98
N PHE A 66 -8.06 -30.23 36.29
CA PHE A 66 -6.86 -30.41 35.46
C PHE A 66 -7.20 -30.82 34.05
N GLY A 67 -8.12 -31.77 33.88
CA GLY A 67 -8.62 -32.20 32.54
C GLY A 67 -9.26 -31.06 31.78
N ILE A 68 -10.11 -30.26 32.42
CA ILE A 68 -10.75 -29.07 31.82
C ILE A 68 -9.70 -28.05 31.38
N VAL A 69 -8.73 -27.71 32.26
CA VAL A 69 -7.64 -26.78 31.93
C VAL A 69 -6.83 -27.29 30.73
N PHE A 70 -6.52 -28.59 30.69
CA PHE A 70 -5.81 -29.21 29.57
C PHE A 70 -6.59 -29.04 28.25
N VAL A 71 -7.89 -29.36 28.24
CA VAL A 71 -8.77 -29.17 27.09
C VAL A 71 -8.81 -27.70 26.66
N MET A 72 -8.91 -26.77 27.61
CA MET A 72 -8.93 -25.34 27.31
C MET A 72 -7.62 -24.85 26.69
N VAL A 73 -6.46 -25.28 27.23
CA VAL A 73 -5.15 -24.90 26.69
C VAL A 73 -4.97 -25.41 25.26
N PHE A 74 -5.21 -26.71 25.05
CA PHE A 74 -5.09 -27.32 23.72
C PHE A 74 -6.11 -26.75 22.73
N GLY A 75 -7.36 -26.61 23.14
CA GLY A 75 -8.41 -26.04 22.30
C GLY A 75 -8.13 -24.59 21.92
N ARG A 76 -7.65 -23.76 22.87
CA ARG A 76 -7.26 -22.37 22.60
C ARG A 76 -6.08 -22.27 21.64
N PHE A 77 -5.11 -23.17 21.74
CA PHE A 77 -4.00 -23.23 20.79
C PHE A 77 -4.50 -23.64 19.39
N LEU A 78 -5.37 -24.65 19.32
CA LEU A 78 -5.87 -25.20 18.06
C LEU A 78 -6.72 -24.16 17.28
N TRP A 79 -7.72 -23.54 17.91
CA TRP A 79 -8.55 -22.56 17.19
C TRP A 79 -7.74 -21.33 16.78
N ARG A 80 -6.75 -20.90 17.57
CA ARG A 80 -5.86 -19.80 17.18
C ARG A 80 -5.09 -20.10 15.91
N ILE A 81 -4.49 -21.28 15.81
CA ILE A 81 -3.79 -21.70 14.58
C ILE A 81 -4.76 -21.74 13.41
N CYS A 82 -5.98 -22.28 13.61
CA CYS A 82 -6.96 -22.38 12.54
C CYS A 82 -7.41 -21.00 12.03
N PHE A 83 -7.77 -20.08 12.91
CA PHE A 83 -8.31 -18.78 12.51
C PHE A 83 -7.22 -17.84 12.02
N TYR A 84 -6.18 -17.59 12.81
CA TYR A 84 -5.10 -16.68 12.42
C TYR A 84 -4.23 -17.25 11.30
N GLY A 85 -3.94 -18.55 11.32
CA GLY A 85 -3.21 -19.19 10.23
C GLY A 85 -3.95 -19.10 8.89
N SER A 86 -5.28 -19.24 8.90
CA SER A 86 -6.11 -19.03 7.71
C SER A 86 -6.12 -17.56 7.29
N ALA A 87 -6.26 -16.63 8.23
CA ALA A 87 -6.28 -15.19 7.96
C ALA A 87 -4.97 -14.72 7.31
N THR A 88 -3.83 -15.10 7.86
CA THR A 88 -2.50 -14.78 7.30
C THR A 88 -2.29 -15.38 5.91
N ASN A 89 -2.76 -16.62 5.68
CA ASN A 89 -2.71 -17.23 4.35
C ASN A 89 -3.60 -16.50 3.33
N VAL A 90 -4.77 -16.01 3.74
CA VAL A 90 -5.65 -15.18 2.90
C VAL A 90 -4.97 -13.86 2.56
N SER A 91 -4.41 -13.18 3.56
CA SER A 91 -3.64 -11.95 3.40
C SER A 91 -2.49 -12.13 2.40
N LYS A 92 -1.67 -13.19 2.56
CA LYS A 92 -0.59 -13.53 1.63
C LYS A 92 -1.09 -13.67 0.19
N ARG A 93 -2.20 -14.39 -0.02
CA ARG A 93 -2.75 -14.64 -1.37
C ARG A 93 -3.34 -13.37 -2.00
N ILE A 94 -4.02 -12.53 -1.21
CA ILE A 94 -4.55 -11.24 -1.68
C ILE A 94 -3.38 -10.31 -2.03
N ARG A 95 -2.35 -10.21 -1.17
CA ARG A 95 -1.15 -9.40 -1.42
C ARG A 95 -0.45 -9.78 -2.72
N LEU A 96 -0.26 -11.06 -2.96
CA LEU A 96 0.34 -11.54 -4.20
C LEU A 96 -0.53 -11.18 -5.43
N ARG A 97 -1.85 -11.30 -5.30
CA ARG A 97 -2.79 -10.90 -6.37
C ARG A 97 -2.74 -9.40 -6.63
N MET A 98 -2.69 -8.59 -5.56
CA MET A 98 -2.57 -7.12 -5.67
C MET A 98 -1.26 -6.74 -6.37
N PHE A 99 -0.14 -7.36 -6.00
CA PHE A 99 1.15 -7.08 -6.63
C PHE A 99 1.17 -7.49 -8.10
N ASN A 100 0.63 -8.67 -8.43
CA ASN A 100 0.51 -9.11 -9.82
C ASN A 100 -0.37 -8.17 -10.64
N HIS A 101 -1.43 -7.63 -10.06
CA HIS A 101 -2.28 -6.64 -10.71
C HIS A 101 -1.56 -5.29 -10.87
N ALA A 102 -0.87 -4.84 -9.81
CA ALA A 102 -0.12 -3.58 -9.84
C ALA A 102 0.88 -3.52 -11.00
N LYS A 103 1.71 -4.56 -11.19
CA LYS A 103 2.73 -4.56 -12.25
C LYS A 103 2.17 -4.43 -13.68
N ASP A 104 0.90 -4.78 -13.86
CA ASP A 104 0.24 -4.76 -15.17
C ASP A 104 -0.57 -3.46 -15.40
N LEU A 105 -0.67 -2.57 -14.39
CA LEU A 105 -1.38 -1.30 -14.50
C LEU A 105 -0.62 -0.27 -15.34
N PRO A 106 -1.33 0.60 -16.08
CA PRO A 106 -0.72 1.61 -16.94
C PRO A 106 -0.07 2.75 -16.15
N GLN A 107 0.85 3.47 -16.77
CA GLN A 107 1.50 4.65 -16.19
C GLN A 107 0.49 5.71 -15.71
N GLU A 108 -0.61 5.88 -16.41
CA GLU A 108 -1.72 6.77 -16.03
C GLU A 108 -2.24 6.50 -14.62
N PHE A 109 -2.31 5.23 -14.22
CA PHE A 109 -2.74 4.87 -12.87
C PHE A 109 -1.77 5.41 -11.80
N TYR A 110 -0.47 5.29 -12.06
CA TYR A 110 0.58 5.72 -11.12
C TYR A 110 0.75 7.23 -11.07
N SER A 111 0.45 7.96 -12.16
CA SER A 111 0.44 9.42 -12.16
C SER A 111 -0.69 9.99 -11.28
N LYS A 112 -1.86 9.32 -11.26
CA LYS A 112 -3.02 9.72 -10.44
C LYS A 112 -2.93 9.27 -8.99
N ASN A 113 -2.30 8.13 -8.73
CA ASN A 113 -2.26 7.50 -7.41
C ASN A 113 -0.87 7.57 -6.79
N LYS A 114 -0.73 8.34 -5.71
CA LYS A 114 0.54 8.44 -4.99
C LYS A 114 0.97 7.08 -4.43
N VAL A 115 2.25 6.75 -4.54
CA VAL A 115 2.83 5.49 -4.03
C VAL A 115 2.47 5.22 -2.57
N GLY A 116 2.45 6.27 -1.71
CA GLY A 116 2.07 6.14 -0.31
C GLY A 116 0.63 5.61 -0.11
N ASN A 117 -0.32 6.03 -0.95
CA ASN A 117 -1.70 5.51 -0.90
C ASN A 117 -1.75 4.03 -1.30
N LEU A 118 -0.98 3.64 -2.32
CA LEU A 118 -0.88 2.25 -2.73
C LEU A 118 -0.26 1.39 -1.62
N MET A 119 0.82 1.85 -0.99
CA MET A 119 1.43 1.15 0.14
C MET A 119 0.45 0.98 1.31
N SER A 120 -0.43 1.95 1.57
CA SER A 120 -1.48 1.82 2.59
C SER A 120 -2.48 0.69 2.27
N LEU A 121 -2.80 0.44 0.99
CA LEU A 121 -3.62 -0.72 0.60
C LEU A 121 -2.93 -2.06 0.93
N PHE A 122 -1.61 -2.16 0.70
CA PHE A 122 -0.83 -3.37 0.95
C PHE A 122 -0.53 -3.64 2.43
N THR A 123 -0.61 -2.63 3.28
CA THR A 123 -0.31 -2.70 4.72
C THR A 123 -1.58 -2.57 5.55
N ASN A 124 -2.11 -1.37 5.69
CA ASN A 124 -3.20 -1.05 6.62
C ASN A 124 -4.52 -1.69 6.20
N ASP A 125 -4.92 -1.52 4.92
CA ASP A 125 -6.21 -2.06 4.44
C ASP A 125 -6.20 -3.57 4.41
N LEU A 126 -5.14 -4.18 3.93
CA LEU A 126 -4.99 -5.63 3.91
C LEU A 126 -4.89 -6.21 5.32
N GLY A 127 -4.22 -5.52 6.25
CA GLY A 127 -4.18 -5.88 7.67
C GLY A 127 -5.58 -5.89 8.30
N THR A 128 -6.40 -4.87 8.02
CA THR A 128 -7.79 -4.82 8.49
C THR A 128 -8.65 -5.95 7.91
N VAL A 129 -8.43 -6.33 6.65
CA VAL A 129 -9.11 -7.49 6.04
C VAL A 129 -8.66 -8.80 6.69
N GLU A 130 -7.38 -8.93 7.03
CA GLU A 130 -6.81 -10.07 7.76
C GLU A 130 -7.44 -10.21 9.14
N GLU A 131 -7.50 -9.12 9.94
CA GLU A 131 -8.19 -9.07 11.23
C GLU A 131 -9.65 -9.50 11.09
N CYS A 132 -10.38 -8.98 10.10
CA CYS A 132 -11.77 -9.34 9.88
C CYS A 132 -11.96 -10.82 9.56
N PHE A 133 -11.02 -11.44 8.89
CA PHE A 133 -11.09 -12.87 8.56
C PHE A 133 -10.77 -13.75 9.78
N GLY A 134 -9.83 -13.35 10.64
CA GLY A 134 -9.44 -14.04 11.87
C GLY A 134 -10.37 -13.72 13.03
N ASP A 135 -10.26 -12.52 13.57
CA ASP A 135 -11.02 -12.07 14.75
C ASP A 135 -12.52 -11.94 14.46
N GLY A 136 -12.90 -11.60 13.22
CA GLY A 136 -14.32 -11.53 12.86
C GLY A 136 -15.03 -12.88 12.94
N VAL A 137 -14.36 -13.99 12.60
CA VAL A 137 -14.88 -15.35 12.78
C VAL A 137 -14.93 -15.69 14.27
N LEU A 138 -13.85 -15.40 15.01
CA LEU A 138 -13.78 -15.62 16.45
C LEU A 138 -14.91 -14.92 17.18
N PHE A 139 -15.04 -13.58 17.03
CA PHE A 139 -16.05 -12.80 17.75
C PHE A 139 -17.47 -13.24 17.44
N LEU A 140 -17.75 -13.67 16.20
CA LEU A 140 -19.07 -14.16 15.84
C LEU A 140 -19.41 -15.47 16.56
N PHE A 141 -18.52 -16.47 16.47
CA PHE A 141 -18.80 -17.80 17.01
C PHE A 141 -18.64 -17.87 18.51
N ASP A 142 -17.73 -17.10 19.11
CA ASP A 142 -17.55 -16.98 20.56
C ASP A 142 -18.73 -16.26 21.20
N ALA A 143 -19.18 -15.13 20.63
CA ALA A 143 -20.35 -14.41 21.11
C ALA A 143 -21.63 -15.26 21.06
N LEU A 144 -21.84 -16.00 19.97
CA LEU A 144 -23.00 -16.87 19.83
C LEU A 144 -22.87 -18.14 20.67
N GLY A 145 -21.70 -18.79 20.69
CA GLY A 145 -21.44 -20.03 21.39
C GLY A 145 -21.46 -19.85 22.91
N LEU A 146 -20.49 -19.10 23.43
CA LEU A 146 -20.36 -18.89 24.87
C LEU A 146 -21.57 -18.16 25.45
N GLY A 147 -22.06 -17.10 24.74
CA GLY A 147 -23.20 -16.33 25.19
C GLY A 147 -24.49 -17.14 25.29
N ALA A 148 -24.83 -17.91 24.26
CA ALA A 148 -26.03 -18.76 24.25
C ALA A 148 -25.93 -19.89 25.27
N LEU A 149 -24.75 -20.55 25.41
CA LEU A 149 -24.52 -21.61 26.37
C LEU A 149 -24.60 -21.11 27.81
N ALA A 150 -24.00 -19.96 28.11
CA ALA A 150 -24.06 -19.35 29.45
C ALA A 150 -25.49 -18.97 29.81
N LEU A 151 -26.24 -18.32 28.93
CA LEU A 151 -27.65 -18.02 29.14
C LEU A 151 -28.48 -19.29 29.34
N TYR A 152 -28.29 -20.32 28.55
CA TYR A 152 -28.98 -21.60 28.70
C TYR A 152 -28.73 -22.20 30.09
N LYS A 153 -27.48 -22.19 30.56
CA LYS A 153 -27.11 -22.68 31.91
C LYS A 153 -27.76 -21.83 33.04
N MET A 154 -27.80 -20.50 32.89
CA MET A 154 -28.47 -19.61 33.84
C MET A 154 -29.98 -19.92 33.91
N PHE A 155 -30.66 -20.10 32.76
CA PHE A 155 -32.09 -20.46 32.76
C PHE A 155 -32.36 -21.82 33.36
N LYS A 156 -31.44 -22.79 33.18
CA LYS A 156 -31.55 -24.12 33.80
C LYS A 156 -31.41 -24.10 35.31
N LEU A 157 -30.57 -23.19 35.85
CA LEU A 157 -30.38 -23.04 37.27
C LEU A 157 -31.58 -22.37 37.94
N ASN A 158 -31.97 -21.21 37.45
CA ASN A 158 -33.14 -20.49 37.97
C ASN A 158 -33.68 -19.49 36.93
N SER A 159 -34.88 -19.77 36.39
CA SER A 159 -35.49 -18.96 35.36
C SER A 159 -35.85 -17.55 35.80
N SER A 160 -36.35 -17.40 37.06
CA SER A 160 -36.76 -16.09 37.60
C SER A 160 -35.57 -15.14 37.72
N LEU A 161 -34.44 -15.67 38.23
CA LEU A 161 -33.19 -14.92 38.35
C LEU A 161 -32.62 -14.57 36.95
N ALA A 162 -32.72 -15.50 35.98
CA ALA A 162 -32.26 -15.29 34.62
C ALA A 162 -33.05 -14.15 33.92
N TYR A 163 -34.37 -14.10 34.05
CA TYR A 163 -35.19 -13.00 33.53
C TYR A 163 -34.81 -11.65 34.13
N LEU A 164 -34.55 -11.62 35.45
CA LEU A 164 -34.17 -10.40 36.17
C LEU A 164 -32.84 -9.82 35.63
N VAL A 165 -31.93 -10.69 35.19
CA VAL A 165 -30.59 -10.31 34.68
C VAL A 165 -30.65 -9.87 33.22
N ILE A 166 -31.56 -10.42 32.40
CA ILE A 166 -31.68 -10.05 30.97
C ILE A 166 -32.02 -8.57 30.79
N ILE A 167 -32.89 -8.02 31.64
CA ILE A 167 -33.32 -6.62 31.54
C ILE A 167 -32.11 -5.65 31.60
N PRO A 168 -31.23 -5.70 32.62
CA PRO A 168 -30.02 -4.89 32.63
C PRO A 168 -29.05 -5.18 31.51
N LEU A 169 -28.95 -6.43 31.00
CA LEU A 169 -28.10 -6.78 29.88
C LEU A 169 -28.57 -6.08 28.58
N VAL A 170 -29.89 -6.04 28.34
CA VAL A 170 -30.45 -5.27 27.21
C VAL A 170 -30.19 -3.77 27.38
N LEU A 171 -30.32 -3.24 28.60
CA LEU A 171 -30.02 -1.85 28.92
C LEU A 171 -28.55 -1.52 28.62
N LEU A 172 -27.63 -2.44 28.92
CA LEU A 172 -26.20 -2.28 28.62
C LEU A 172 -25.94 -2.15 27.12
N ILE A 173 -26.62 -2.95 26.29
CA ILE A 173 -26.55 -2.83 24.83
C ILE A 173 -27.05 -1.47 24.35
N LEU A 174 -28.19 -1.01 24.89
CA LEU A 174 -28.76 0.30 24.54
C LEU A 174 -27.83 1.46 24.90
N ILE A 175 -27.23 1.42 26.10
CA ILE A 175 -26.24 2.41 26.55
C ILE A 175 -25.02 2.38 25.60
N GLY A 176 -24.53 1.19 25.24
CA GLY A 176 -23.43 1.02 24.30
C GLY A 176 -23.69 1.67 22.93
N VAL A 177 -24.89 1.50 22.38
CA VAL A 177 -25.29 2.12 21.11
C VAL A 177 -25.38 3.64 21.21
N ILE A 178 -26.05 4.17 22.26
CA ILE A 178 -26.25 5.61 22.43
C ILE A 178 -24.92 6.33 22.67
N VAL A 179 -24.12 5.84 23.60
CA VAL A 179 -22.85 6.46 23.97
C VAL A 179 -21.79 6.20 22.88
N GLY A 180 -21.88 5.09 22.16
CA GLY A 180 -20.99 4.76 21.05
C GLY A 180 -20.98 5.84 19.96
N GLY A 181 -22.14 6.36 19.57
CA GLY A 181 -22.23 7.46 18.60
C GLY A 181 -21.57 8.76 19.08
N TYR A 182 -21.67 9.07 20.39
CA TYR A 182 -20.97 10.21 20.98
C TYR A 182 -19.44 10.00 20.99
N MET A 183 -19.01 8.80 21.34
CA MET A 183 -17.58 8.43 21.31
C MET A 183 -16.99 8.48 19.90
N GLU A 184 -17.72 8.02 18.88
CA GLU A 184 -17.29 8.09 17.49
C GLU A 184 -17.00 9.53 17.07
N LYS A 185 -17.86 10.48 17.44
CA LYS A 185 -17.64 11.90 17.16
C LYS A 185 -16.37 12.44 17.84
N LYS A 186 -16.13 12.06 19.10
CA LYS A 186 -14.91 12.48 19.84
C LYS A 186 -13.65 11.80 19.27
N TRP A 187 -13.77 10.54 18.86
CA TRP A 187 -12.69 9.82 18.16
C TRP A 187 -12.30 10.51 16.86
N LYS A 188 -13.26 10.90 16.02
CA LYS A 188 -12.99 11.62 14.78
C LYS A 188 -12.26 12.94 15.03
N ALA A 189 -12.74 13.75 15.98
CA ALA A 189 -12.08 15.00 16.35
C ALA A 189 -10.62 14.79 16.83
N ARG A 190 -10.38 13.74 17.62
CA ARG A 190 -9.04 13.34 18.04
C ARG A 190 -8.16 12.95 16.85
N GLN A 191 -8.71 12.16 15.92
CA GLN A 191 -7.99 11.71 14.72
C GLN A 191 -7.61 12.89 13.80
N GLU A 192 -8.52 13.84 13.61
CA GLU A 192 -8.29 15.06 12.83
C GLU A 192 -7.18 15.92 13.47
N ALA A 193 -7.24 16.14 14.78
CA ALA A 193 -6.21 16.88 15.51
C ALA A 193 -4.83 16.22 15.43
N PHE A 194 -4.77 14.91 15.52
CA PHE A 194 -3.53 14.14 15.38
C PHE A 194 -2.99 14.18 13.95
N SER A 195 -3.86 14.09 12.94
CA SER A 195 -3.47 14.22 11.53
C SER A 195 -2.84 15.57 11.26
N SER A 196 -3.49 16.66 11.69
CA SER A 196 -2.97 18.03 11.51
C SER A 196 -1.60 18.23 12.17
N LEU A 197 -1.40 17.66 13.36
CA LEU A 197 -0.11 17.69 14.06
C LEU A 197 0.97 16.91 13.29
N SER A 198 0.62 15.72 12.77
CA SER A 198 1.54 14.86 12.03
C SER A 198 1.91 15.47 10.69
N ASP A 199 0.95 16.03 9.96
CA ASP A 199 1.17 16.71 8.67
C ASP A 199 2.12 17.89 8.84
N PHE A 200 1.90 18.72 9.88
CA PHE A 200 2.79 19.83 10.21
C PHE A 200 4.22 19.35 10.55
N ALA A 201 4.34 18.29 11.37
CA ALA A 201 5.64 17.73 11.71
C ALA A 201 6.38 17.19 10.47
N GLN A 202 5.68 16.48 9.59
CA GLN A 202 6.22 15.97 8.34
C GLN A 202 6.70 17.10 7.43
N GLU A 203 5.91 18.18 7.29
CA GLU A 203 6.28 19.35 6.51
C GLU A 203 7.52 20.04 7.08
N SER A 204 7.57 20.26 8.40
CA SER A 204 8.70 20.87 9.10
C SER A 204 9.98 20.04 8.94
N PHE A 205 9.91 18.72 9.05
CA PHE A 205 11.08 17.84 8.87
C PHE A 205 11.53 17.80 7.40
N SER A 206 10.61 17.79 6.46
CA SER A 206 10.93 17.83 5.03
C SER A 206 11.58 19.18 4.64
N GLY A 207 11.14 20.28 5.25
CA GLY A 207 11.66 21.63 5.04
C GLY A 207 12.74 22.05 6.03
N ILE A 208 13.36 21.14 6.79
CA ILE A 208 14.28 21.49 7.90
C ILE A 208 15.47 22.34 7.47
N SER A 209 16.01 22.14 6.28
CA SER A 209 17.10 22.93 5.72
C SER A 209 16.68 24.40 5.54
N VAL A 210 15.45 24.64 5.08
CA VAL A 210 14.89 25.98 4.90
C VAL A 210 14.68 26.64 6.27
N ILE A 211 14.05 25.92 7.22
CA ILE A 211 13.83 26.41 8.58
C ILE A 211 15.14 26.87 9.21
N LYS A 212 16.20 26.05 9.09
CA LYS A 212 17.55 26.37 9.61
C LYS A 212 18.19 27.53 8.87
N ALA A 213 18.13 27.55 7.53
CA ALA A 213 18.71 28.63 6.73
C ALA A 213 18.11 30.01 7.06
N PHE A 214 16.82 30.05 7.41
CA PHE A 214 16.11 31.28 7.77
C PHE A 214 16.03 31.52 9.28
N VAL A 215 16.63 30.67 10.13
CA VAL A 215 16.62 30.78 11.60
C VAL A 215 15.18 30.91 12.14
N LYS A 216 14.29 30.01 11.72
CA LYS A 216 12.87 30.03 12.08
C LYS A 216 12.44 28.91 13.03
N GLU A 217 13.38 28.21 13.68
CA GLU A 217 13.10 27.09 14.59
C GLU A 217 12.14 27.47 15.72
N LEU A 218 12.27 28.69 16.28
CA LEU A 218 11.38 29.18 17.34
C LEU A 218 9.95 29.41 16.81
N LYS A 219 9.80 29.90 15.58
CA LYS A 219 8.48 30.10 14.97
C LYS A 219 7.78 28.75 14.77
N GLU A 220 8.51 27.77 14.23
CA GLU A 220 7.99 26.43 14.02
C GLU A 220 7.64 25.74 15.35
N LEU A 221 8.48 25.92 16.37
CA LEU A 221 8.20 25.40 17.72
C LEU A 221 6.90 25.97 18.30
N TRP A 222 6.62 27.28 18.13
CA TRP A 222 5.38 27.88 18.59
C TRP A 222 4.15 27.35 17.85
N ALA A 223 4.26 27.19 16.52
CA ALA A 223 3.19 26.61 15.72
C ALA A 223 2.90 25.15 16.12
N PHE A 224 3.96 24.36 16.28
CA PHE A 224 3.85 22.98 16.77
C PHE A 224 3.20 22.90 18.17
N LYS A 225 3.61 23.77 19.10
CA LYS A 225 3.02 23.83 20.45
C LYS A 225 1.52 24.08 20.41
N LYS A 226 1.04 24.94 19.51
CA LYS A 226 -0.39 25.22 19.35
C LYS A 226 -1.14 23.96 18.89
N LEU A 227 -0.70 23.32 17.81
CA LEU A 227 -1.30 22.09 17.29
C LEU A 227 -1.24 20.94 18.29
N ASN A 228 -0.12 20.83 19.02
CA ASN A 228 0.02 19.83 20.08
C ASN A 228 -0.96 20.06 21.25
N LYS A 229 -1.25 21.33 21.57
CA LYS A 229 -2.27 21.67 22.58
C LYS A 229 -3.68 21.34 22.09
N ASP A 230 -3.98 21.55 20.83
CA ASP A 230 -5.26 21.19 20.22
C ASP A 230 -5.44 19.65 20.22
N ASN A 231 -4.38 18.91 19.88
CA ASN A 231 -4.36 17.45 19.98
C ASN A 231 -4.51 16.95 21.43
N GLU A 232 -3.83 17.57 22.40
CA GLU A 232 -4.01 17.27 23.83
C GLU A 232 -5.48 17.46 24.25
N ASN A 233 -6.09 18.60 23.90
CA ASN A 233 -7.47 18.90 24.24
C ASN A 233 -8.44 17.86 23.65
N ALA A 234 -8.27 17.51 22.37
CA ALA A 234 -9.07 16.49 21.70
C ALA A 234 -8.90 15.09 22.35
N ASN A 235 -7.66 14.73 22.73
CA ASN A 235 -7.39 13.50 23.47
C ASN A 235 -8.07 13.48 24.84
N VAL A 236 -7.96 14.57 25.61
CA VAL A 236 -8.59 14.68 26.94
C VAL A 236 -10.11 14.55 26.84
N GLU A 237 -10.73 15.20 25.86
CA GLU A 237 -12.17 15.08 25.62
C GLU A 237 -12.59 13.66 25.24
N PHE A 238 -11.81 12.97 24.41
CA PHE A 238 -12.06 11.56 24.10
C PHE A 238 -11.90 10.66 25.34
N VAL A 239 -10.84 10.86 26.13
CA VAL A 239 -10.58 10.09 27.35
C VAL A 239 -11.70 10.30 28.36
N LYS A 240 -12.19 11.53 28.59
CA LYS A 240 -13.34 11.81 29.46
C LYS A 240 -14.58 11.03 29.02
N ALA A 241 -14.90 11.06 27.71
CA ALA A 241 -16.04 10.32 27.16
C ALA A 241 -15.88 8.80 27.34
N SER A 242 -14.70 8.27 27.06
CA SER A 242 -14.37 6.85 27.22
C SER A 242 -14.44 6.41 28.67
N THR A 243 -13.84 7.19 29.57
CA THR A 243 -13.86 6.89 31.00
C THR A 243 -15.28 6.89 31.55
N LEU A 244 -16.10 7.87 31.14
CA LEU A 244 -17.52 7.92 31.56
C LEU A 244 -18.27 6.64 31.11
N LEU A 245 -18.06 6.21 29.86
CA LEU A 245 -18.66 4.97 29.37
C LEU A 245 -18.21 3.75 30.19
N HIS A 246 -16.90 3.62 30.45
CA HIS A 246 -16.36 2.52 31.24
C HIS A 246 -16.94 2.52 32.67
N ILE A 247 -17.06 3.69 33.31
CA ILE A 247 -17.68 3.81 34.62
C ILE A 247 -19.15 3.38 34.60
N LEU A 248 -19.92 3.82 33.60
CA LEU A 248 -21.34 3.45 33.46
C LEU A 248 -21.51 1.94 33.25
N ILE A 249 -20.71 1.34 32.39
CA ILE A 249 -20.72 -0.12 32.16
C ILE A 249 -20.38 -0.85 33.45
N HIS A 250 -19.31 -0.43 34.14
CA HIS A 250 -18.87 -1.07 35.36
C HIS A 250 -19.91 -0.95 36.48
N LEU A 251 -20.49 0.23 36.68
CA LEU A 251 -21.60 0.44 37.64
C LEU A 251 -22.79 -0.45 37.35
N LEU A 252 -23.17 -0.58 36.08
CA LEU A 252 -24.29 -1.42 35.66
C LEU A 252 -24.02 -2.90 35.95
N VAL A 253 -22.82 -3.39 35.55
CA VAL A 253 -22.39 -4.78 35.82
C VAL A 253 -22.39 -5.07 37.33
N GLN A 254 -21.82 -4.17 38.13
CA GLN A 254 -21.79 -4.34 39.59
C GLN A 254 -23.19 -4.26 40.21
N SER A 255 -24.07 -3.40 39.70
CA SER A 255 -25.48 -3.33 40.15
C SER A 255 -26.21 -4.64 39.86
N VAL A 256 -25.98 -5.27 38.71
CA VAL A 256 -26.54 -6.59 38.40
C VAL A 256 -26.00 -7.65 39.36
N MET A 257 -24.68 -7.62 39.65
CA MET A 257 -24.10 -8.54 40.67
C MET A 257 -24.73 -8.36 42.04
N CYS A 258 -24.98 -7.12 42.46
CA CYS A 258 -25.71 -6.85 43.73
C CYS A 258 -27.15 -7.38 43.70
N LEU A 259 -27.85 -7.25 42.53
CA LEU A 259 -29.21 -7.81 42.37
C LEU A 259 -29.18 -9.34 42.41
N ILE A 260 -28.22 -9.98 41.77
CA ILE A 260 -28.06 -11.44 41.82
C ILE A 260 -27.81 -11.91 43.23
N LEU A 261 -26.91 -11.25 43.98
CA LEU A 261 -26.62 -11.56 45.36
C LEU A 261 -27.83 -11.34 46.26
N GLY A 262 -28.51 -10.19 46.14
CA GLY A 262 -29.66 -9.84 46.98
C GLY A 262 -30.85 -10.77 46.75
N TYR A 263 -31.32 -10.87 45.51
CA TYR A 263 -32.48 -11.69 45.19
C TYR A 263 -32.15 -13.19 45.20
N GLY A 264 -30.96 -13.58 44.70
CA GLY A 264 -30.49 -14.95 44.77
C GLY A 264 -30.25 -15.43 46.21
N GLY A 265 -29.67 -14.59 47.08
CA GLY A 265 -29.55 -14.87 48.52
C GLY A 265 -30.90 -15.01 49.20
N TYR A 266 -31.89 -14.17 48.85
CA TYR A 266 -33.28 -14.32 49.29
C TYR A 266 -33.89 -15.64 48.88
N LEU A 267 -33.66 -16.09 47.61
CA LEU A 267 -34.12 -17.40 47.14
C LEU A 267 -33.48 -18.54 47.93
N VAL A 268 -32.17 -18.50 48.18
CA VAL A 268 -31.48 -19.51 49.02
C VAL A 268 -32.06 -19.54 50.42
N TYR A 269 -32.37 -18.38 51.02
CA TYR A 269 -32.92 -18.30 52.36
C TYR A 269 -34.33 -18.89 52.50
N ILE A 270 -35.17 -18.76 51.46
CA ILE A 270 -36.56 -19.26 51.47
C ILE A 270 -36.64 -20.71 51.00
N ASP A 271 -35.66 -21.22 50.31
CA ASP A 271 -35.66 -22.55 49.72
C ASP A 271 -35.47 -23.63 50.80
N THR A 272 -36.57 -24.13 51.29
CA THR A 272 -36.59 -25.23 52.28
C THR A 272 -36.26 -26.59 51.65
N ASP A 273 -36.36 -26.71 50.36
CA ASP A 273 -36.16 -27.99 49.63
C ASP A 273 -34.74 -28.15 49.08
N ASN A 274 -33.83 -27.23 49.35
CA ASN A 274 -32.43 -27.18 48.88
C ASN A 274 -32.31 -27.32 47.36
N THR A 275 -33.26 -26.79 46.61
CA THR A 275 -33.24 -26.82 45.16
C THR A 275 -32.30 -25.76 44.58
N PHE A 276 -32.12 -24.61 45.30
CA PHE A 276 -31.24 -23.50 44.92
C PHE A 276 -30.28 -23.17 46.11
N THR A 277 -29.11 -23.79 46.07
CA THR A 277 -28.08 -23.72 47.12
C THR A 277 -27.15 -22.52 46.99
N ILE A 278 -26.29 -22.26 48.01
CA ILE A 278 -25.25 -21.22 47.96
C ILE A 278 -24.28 -21.50 46.79
N GLY A 279 -23.90 -22.76 46.53
CA GLY A 279 -23.06 -23.15 45.41
C GLY A 279 -23.69 -22.81 44.09
N LYS A 280 -25.00 -23.08 43.89
CA LYS A 280 -25.73 -22.71 42.66
C LYS A 280 -25.85 -21.19 42.48
N LEU A 281 -25.92 -20.41 43.55
CA LEU A 281 -25.87 -18.96 43.43
C LEU A 281 -24.51 -18.48 42.88
N ILE A 282 -23.41 -19.04 43.39
CA ILE A 282 -22.06 -18.71 42.92
C ILE A 282 -21.84 -19.19 41.48
N GLU A 283 -22.37 -20.36 41.11
CA GLU A 283 -22.41 -20.89 39.75
C GLU A 283 -23.13 -19.91 38.82
N PHE A 284 -24.32 -19.42 39.22
CA PHE A 284 -25.08 -18.43 38.46
C PHE A 284 -24.31 -17.13 38.24
N MET A 285 -23.67 -16.60 39.31
CA MET A 285 -22.80 -15.42 39.22
C MET A 285 -21.65 -15.61 38.24
N SER A 286 -21.05 -16.78 38.24
CA SER A 286 -19.95 -17.12 37.31
C SER A 286 -20.41 -17.20 35.84
N TYR A 287 -21.61 -17.74 35.59
CA TYR A 287 -22.22 -17.72 34.26
C TYR A 287 -22.55 -16.31 33.80
N PHE A 288 -23.09 -15.46 34.66
CA PHE A 288 -23.30 -14.05 34.37
C PHE A 288 -21.98 -13.36 34.00
N GLY A 289 -20.90 -13.60 34.75
CA GLY A 289 -19.55 -13.10 34.44
C GLY A 289 -19.09 -13.53 33.07
N SER A 290 -19.39 -14.78 32.67
CA SER A 290 -19.05 -15.34 31.35
C SER A 290 -19.85 -14.69 30.22
N CYS A 291 -21.03 -14.10 30.47
CA CYS A 291 -21.83 -13.38 29.46
C CYS A 291 -21.26 -12.00 29.08
N ILE A 292 -20.39 -11.40 29.89
CA ILE A 292 -19.85 -10.04 29.66
C ILE A 292 -19.01 -10.00 28.37
N TRP A 293 -18.10 -10.97 28.22
CA TRP A 293 -17.24 -11.04 27.04
C TRP A 293 -18.01 -11.18 25.71
N PRO A 294 -18.97 -12.10 25.54
CA PRO A 294 -19.81 -12.18 24.34
C PRO A 294 -20.47 -10.87 23.94
N MET A 295 -20.93 -10.08 24.91
CA MET A 295 -21.55 -8.78 24.63
C MET A 295 -20.53 -7.78 24.08
N MET A 296 -19.33 -7.74 24.65
CA MET A 296 -18.23 -6.93 24.12
C MET A 296 -17.82 -7.39 22.72
N ALA A 297 -17.75 -8.70 22.49
CA ALA A 297 -17.39 -9.28 21.20
C ALA A 297 -18.37 -8.88 20.08
N ILE A 298 -19.67 -8.77 20.36
CA ILE A 298 -20.67 -8.27 19.39
C ILE A 298 -20.34 -6.83 18.98
N SER A 299 -20.02 -5.95 19.92
CA SER A 299 -19.67 -4.56 19.62
C SER A 299 -18.38 -4.48 18.78
N MET A 300 -17.36 -5.25 19.16
CA MET A 300 -16.10 -5.34 18.42
C MET A 300 -16.31 -5.90 16.98
N LEU A 301 -17.22 -6.87 16.83
CA LEU A 301 -17.56 -7.45 15.53
C LEU A 301 -18.19 -6.41 14.59
N VAL A 302 -19.07 -5.56 15.11
CA VAL A 302 -19.72 -4.48 14.32
C VAL A 302 -18.69 -3.48 13.83
N ASP A 303 -17.82 -2.98 14.72
CA ASP A 303 -16.76 -2.04 14.39
C ASP A 303 -15.77 -2.64 13.37
N LEU A 304 -15.28 -3.83 13.65
CA LEU A 304 -14.33 -4.54 12.79
C LEU A 304 -14.93 -4.81 11.41
N SER A 305 -16.21 -5.24 11.35
CA SER A 305 -16.90 -5.48 10.08
C SER A 305 -17.08 -4.21 9.25
N SER A 306 -17.35 -3.07 9.90
CA SER A 306 -17.48 -1.77 9.24
C SER A 306 -16.16 -1.31 8.63
N ARG A 307 -15.08 -1.33 9.42
CA ARG A 307 -13.72 -0.99 8.97
C ARG A 307 -13.25 -1.93 7.86
N GLY A 308 -13.45 -3.22 8.04
CA GLY A 308 -13.09 -4.24 7.06
C GLY A 308 -13.81 -4.09 5.74
N LYS A 309 -15.10 -3.73 5.75
CA LYS A 309 -15.87 -3.47 4.52
C LYS A 309 -15.31 -2.27 3.76
N ALA A 310 -14.95 -1.19 4.45
CA ALA A 310 -14.33 -0.02 3.83
C ALA A 310 -12.98 -0.37 3.19
N SER A 311 -12.12 -1.09 3.91
CA SER A 311 -10.81 -1.54 3.41
C SER A 311 -10.93 -2.52 2.24
N LEU A 312 -11.86 -3.47 2.31
CA LEU A 312 -12.11 -4.41 1.22
C LEU A 312 -12.65 -3.70 -0.04
N ASN A 313 -13.48 -2.67 0.11
CA ASN A 313 -13.96 -1.87 -1.02
C ASN A 313 -12.80 -1.17 -1.72
N ARG A 314 -11.88 -0.51 -0.99
CA ARG A 314 -10.69 0.12 -1.58
C ARG A 314 -9.79 -0.89 -2.29
N ILE A 315 -9.55 -2.06 -1.69
CA ILE A 315 -8.79 -3.15 -2.34
C ILE A 315 -9.53 -3.65 -3.59
N SER A 316 -10.88 -3.72 -3.55
CA SER A 316 -11.67 -4.16 -4.68
C SER A 316 -11.64 -3.15 -5.82
N GLU A 317 -11.77 -1.87 -5.54
CA GLU A 317 -11.62 -0.78 -6.53
C GLU A 317 -10.25 -0.83 -7.20
N PHE A 318 -9.19 -1.03 -6.41
CA PHE A 318 -7.84 -1.22 -6.95
C PHE A 318 -7.76 -2.45 -7.86
N LEU A 319 -8.29 -3.60 -7.45
CA LEU A 319 -8.23 -4.86 -8.22
C LEU A 319 -9.19 -4.88 -9.42
N ASP A 320 -10.22 -4.03 -9.43
CA ASP A 320 -11.18 -3.88 -10.52
C ASP A 320 -10.75 -2.81 -11.53
N TYR A 321 -9.69 -2.03 -11.24
CA TYR A 321 -9.13 -1.08 -12.19
C TYR A 321 -8.64 -1.82 -13.44
N LYS A 322 -9.15 -1.43 -14.59
CA LYS A 322 -8.83 -2.10 -15.86
C LYS A 322 -7.57 -1.52 -16.48
N ASN A 323 -6.65 -2.39 -16.85
CA ASN A 323 -5.59 -1.99 -17.75
C ASN A 323 -6.18 -1.71 -19.13
N ASN A 324 -6.01 -0.49 -19.63
CA ASN A 324 -6.42 -0.08 -20.98
C ASN A 324 -5.30 -0.22 -22.00
N ILE A 325 -4.06 -0.51 -21.56
CA ILE A 325 -2.89 -0.70 -22.42
C ILE A 325 -2.56 -2.19 -22.48
N PHE A 326 -3.02 -2.84 -23.52
CA PHE A 326 -2.81 -4.27 -23.77
C PHE A 326 -2.68 -4.54 -25.26
N ASP A 327 -2.14 -5.69 -25.59
CA ASP A 327 -2.00 -6.14 -26.97
C ASP A 327 -3.36 -6.57 -27.52
N LYS A 328 -3.79 -5.93 -28.62
CA LYS A 328 -5.01 -6.25 -29.34
C LYS A 328 -4.69 -6.35 -30.83
N ASP A 329 -5.08 -7.46 -31.46
CA ASP A 329 -4.90 -7.70 -32.90
C ASP A 329 -3.45 -7.50 -33.38
N VAL A 330 -2.48 -7.89 -32.54
CA VAL A 330 -1.06 -7.75 -32.84
C VAL A 330 -0.59 -8.76 -33.89
N ILE A 331 0.43 -8.37 -34.66
CA ILE A 331 1.12 -9.26 -35.59
C ILE A 331 2.43 -9.74 -34.98
N ASP A 332 2.91 -10.88 -35.40
CA ASP A 332 4.20 -11.37 -34.95
C ASP A 332 5.33 -10.55 -35.62
N VAL A 333 6.16 -9.94 -34.76
CA VAL A 333 7.29 -9.08 -35.18
C VAL A 333 8.54 -9.56 -34.47
N ASP A 334 9.43 -10.23 -35.21
CA ASP A 334 10.65 -10.78 -34.64
C ASP A 334 11.73 -9.74 -34.36
N PHE A 335 11.80 -8.71 -35.19
CA PHE A 335 12.85 -7.70 -35.15
C PHE A 335 12.31 -6.31 -35.54
N ILE A 336 12.81 -5.26 -34.88
CA ILE A 336 12.54 -3.86 -35.18
C ILE A 336 13.85 -3.22 -35.66
N LYS A 337 13.84 -2.64 -36.88
CA LYS A 337 14.97 -1.90 -37.44
C LYS A 337 15.09 -0.51 -36.82
N GLY A 338 13.95 0.19 -36.72
CA GLY A 338 13.87 1.49 -36.05
C GLY A 338 13.55 2.65 -37.01
N ASP A 339 12.87 2.41 -38.14
CA ASP A 339 12.16 3.47 -38.85
C ASP A 339 10.98 3.93 -38.04
N ILE A 340 10.80 5.25 -37.82
CA ILE A 340 9.72 5.80 -37.01
C ILE A 340 8.99 6.87 -37.82
N GLU A 341 7.66 6.76 -37.91
CA GLU A 341 6.85 7.73 -38.62
C GLU A 341 5.63 8.15 -37.80
N PHE A 342 5.46 9.45 -37.65
CA PHE A 342 4.26 10.06 -37.03
C PHE A 342 3.40 10.64 -38.16
N ARG A 343 2.08 10.35 -38.13
CA ARG A 343 1.11 10.81 -39.14
C ARG A 343 -0.07 11.47 -38.45
N ASN A 344 -0.19 12.78 -38.55
CA ASN A 344 -1.29 13.58 -38.06
C ASN A 344 -1.66 13.28 -36.58
N LEU A 345 -0.66 12.93 -35.76
CA LEU A 345 -0.86 12.57 -34.36
C LEU A 345 -1.36 13.78 -33.56
N THR A 346 -2.53 13.65 -32.99
CA THR A 346 -3.07 14.56 -31.97
C THR A 346 -3.27 13.79 -30.68
N PHE A 347 -2.80 14.33 -29.56
CA PHE A 347 -2.89 13.63 -28.29
C PHE A 347 -3.22 14.58 -27.13
N LYS A 348 -4.09 14.09 -26.23
CA LYS A 348 -4.38 14.68 -24.92
C LYS A 348 -4.28 13.61 -23.85
N TYR A 349 -3.80 13.98 -22.67
CA TYR A 349 -3.81 13.06 -21.54
C TYR A 349 -5.25 12.77 -21.08
N PRO A 350 -5.56 11.56 -20.57
CA PRO A 350 -6.91 11.15 -20.18
C PRO A 350 -7.57 12.04 -19.11
N ASP A 351 -6.76 12.74 -18.32
CA ASP A 351 -7.19 13.66 -17.25
C ASP A 351 -7.07 15.15 -17.61
N SER A 352 -6.71 15.46 -18.86
CA SER A 352 -6.63 16.82 -19.39
C SER A 352 -7.68 17.05 -20.46
N ASN A 353 -8.19 18.28 -20.54
CA ASN A 353 -9.02 18.72 -21.66
C ASN A 353 -8.21 19.39 -22.78
N GLU A 354 -6.92 19.64 -22.56
CA GLU A 354 -6.05 20.31 -23.51
C GLU A 354 -5.26 19.30 -24.34
N GLU A 355 -5.16 19.58 -25.65
CA GLU A 355 -4.31 18.83 -26.57
C GLU A 355 -2.86 19.22 -26.35
N VAL A 356 -2.04 18.23 -25.97
CA VAL A 356 -0.60 18.42 -25.73
C VAL A 356 0.18 18.30 -27.03
N LEU A 357 -0.24 17.42 -27.94
CA LEU A 357 0.31 17.30 -29.30
C LEU A 357 -0.80 17.55 -30.32
N LYS A 358 -0.49 18.32 -31.35
CA LYS A 358 -1.47 18.82 -32.32
C LYS A 358 -0.97 18.58 -33.74
N ASN A 359 -1.55 17.59 -34.41
CA ASN A 359 -1.28 17.26 -35.81
C ASN A 359 0.22 17.06 -36.12
N ILE A 360 0.90 16.23 -35.32
CA ILE A 360 2.32 15.92 -35.44
C ILE A 360 2.54 14.98 -36.63
N SER A 361 3.41 15.38 -37.57
CA SER A 361 3.77 14.56 -38.74
C SER A 361 5.26 14.73 -39.06
N PHE A 362 6.03 13.66 -38.99
CA PHE A 362 7.44 13.59 -39.41
C PHE A 362 7.88 12.13 -39.54
N LYS A 363 9.01 11.89 -40.23
CA LYS A 363 9.56 10.56 -40.42
C LYS A 363 11.06 10.51 -40.14
N ILE A 364 11.47 9.57 -39.29
CA ILE A 364 12.85 9.25 -38.93
C ILE A 364 13.21 7.94 -39.64
N LYS A 365 14.32 7.93 -40.36
CA LYS A 365 14.86 6.70 -40.96
C LYS A 365 15.73 5.96 -39.93
N HIS A 366 15.75 4.64 -40.02
CA HIS A 366 16.65 3.85 -39.18
C HIS A 366 18.11 4.32 -39.37
N GLY A 367 18.84 4.37 -38.24
CA GLY A 367 20.20 4.85 -38.22
C GLY A 367 20.37 6.37 -38.12
N GLU A 368 19.29 7.16 -38.20
CA GLU A 368 19.36 8.62 -37.96
C GLU A 368 19.42 8.93 -36.46
N ASN A 369 20.24 9.93 -36.12
CA ASN A 369 20.32 10.53 -34.80
C ASN A 369 19.56 11.85 -34.79
N ILE A 370 18.45 11.91 -34.05
CA ILE A 370 17.53 13.04 -34.07
C ILE A 370 17.57 13.78 -32.74
N GLY A 371 17.80 15.09 -32.83
CA GLY A 371 17.61 16.01 -31.72
C GLY A 371 16.16 16.46 -31.63
N VAL A 372 15.56 16.44 -30.42
CA VAL A 372 14.24 17.00 -30.18
C VAL A 372 14.39 18.20 -29.24
N ILE A 373 14.02 19.38 -29.72
CA ILE A 373 14.18 20.62 -28.95
C ILE A 373 12.90 21.46 -28.95
N GLY A 374 12.73 22.29 -27.96
CA GLY A 374 11.60 23.18 -27.77
C GLY A 374 11.44 23.61 -26.31
N LYS A 375 10.55 24.56 -26.07
CA LYS A 375 10.28 25.09 -24.72
C LYS A 375 9.80 23.99 -23.77
N THR A 376 9.99 24.20 -22.47
CA THR A 376 9.43 23.30 -21.45
C THR A 376 7.91 23.24 -21.59
N GLY A 377 7.35 22.02 -21.53
CA GLY A 377 5.90 21.81 -21.68
C GLY A 377 5.38 21.70 -23.11
N CYS A 378 6.21 21.81 -24.17
CA CYS A 378 5.76 21.72 -25.55
C CYS A 378 5.44 20.28 -26.04
N GLY A 379 5.57 19.25 -25.20
CA GLY A 379 5.19 17.87 -25.53
C GLY A 379 6.33 16.91 -25.91
N LYS A 380 7.62 17.25 -25.67
CA LYS A 380 8.77 16.38 -26.01
C LYS A 380 8.71 15.01 -25.34
N THR A 381 8.56 14.96 -24.03
CA THR A 381 8.44 13.71 -23.25
C THR A 381 7.16 12.94 -23.64
N THR A 382 6.08 13.65 -23.98
CA THR A 382 4.83 13.02 -24.45
C THR A 382 5.05 12.21 -25.73
N LEU A 383 5.85 12.70 -26.68
CA LEU A 383 6.21 11.93 -27.89
C LEU A 383 6.86 10.59 -27.52
N VAL A 384 7.77 10.61 -26.54
CA VAL A 384 8.45 9.41 -26.06
C VAL A 384 7.51 8.43 -25.37
N ASP A 385 6.66 8.95 -24.50
CA ASP A 385 5.66 8.14 -23.77
C ASP A 385 4.74 7.39 -24.73
N LEU A 386 4.35 8.05 -25.84
CA LEU A 386 3.52 7.43 -26.87
C LEU A 386 4.33 6.42 -27.71
N LEU A 387 5.57 6.71 -28.04
CA LEU A 387 6.46 5.80 -28.76
C LEU A 387 6.76 4.52 -27.98
N LEU A 388 6.79 4.61 -26.63
CA LEU A 388 6.96 3.45 -25.73
C LEU A 388 5.62 2.77 -25.38
N ARG A 389 4.51 3.22 -25.94
CA ARG A 389 3.14 2.78 -25.58
C ARG A 389 2.93 2.78 -24.06
N LEU A 390 3.30 3.88 -23.39
CA LEU A 390 2.91 4.13 -22.00
C LEU A 390 1.49 4.69 -21.91
N TYR A 391 1.00 5.28 -22.99
CA TYR A 391 -0.38 5.68 -23.25
C TYR A 391 -0.85 5.14 -24.60
N ASN A 392 -2.15 4.95 -24.78
CA ASN A 392 -2.73 4.55 -26.05
C ASN A 392 -2.77 5.73 -27.03
N VAL A 393 -2.59 5.42 -28.29
CA VAL A 393 -2.73 6.34 -29.41
C VAL A 393 -3.80 5.83 -30.36
N GLU A 394 -4.35 6.72 -31.20
CA GLU A 394 -5.25 6.35 -32.27
C GLU A 394 -4.52 5.49 -33.33
N ASP A 395 -5.26 4.56 -33.95
CA ASP A 395 -4.72 3.72 -35.00
C ASP A 395 -4.25 4.57 -36.19
N ASN A 396 -3.19 4.12 -36.85
CA ASN A 396 -2.58 4.78 -38.02
C ASN A 396 -1.96 6.17 -37.73
N THR A 397 -1.57 6.45 -36.50
CA THR A 397 -0.90 7.71 -36.11
C THR A 397 0.59 7.56 -35.86
N ILE A 398 1.06 6.41 -35.40
CA ILE A 398 2.48 6.11 -35.19
C ILE A 398 2.81 4.78 -35.86
N PHE A 399 3.85 4.79 -36.69
CA PHE A 399 4.35 3.59 -37.37
C PHE A 399 5.80 3.34 -36.99
N ILE A 400 6.14 2.06 -36.80
CA ILE A 400 7.51 1.59 -36.65
C ILE A 400 7.75 0.51 -37.71
N ASP A 401 8.76 0.72 -38.57
CA ASP A 401 9.06 -0.12 -39.73
C ASP A 401 7.81 -0.34 -40.61
N ASP A 402 7.06 0.74 -40.90
CA ASP A 402 5.79 0.77 -41.64
C ASP A 402 4.62 -0.02 -40.99
N ILE A 403 4.78 -0.53 -39.76
CA ILE A 403 3.75 -1.22 -39.00
C ILE A 403 3.16 -0.27 -37.94
N ASP A 404 1.82 -0.20 -37.89
CA ASP A 404 1.14 0.56 -36.84
C ASP A 404 1.57 0.09 -35.44
N ILE A 405 1.95 1.03 -34.57
CA ILE A 405 2.47 0.75 -33.22
C ILE A 405 1.48 -0.06 -32.37
N ASN A 406 0.16 0.09 -32.58
CA ASN A 406 -0.88 -0.66 -31.88
C ASN A 406 -0.92 -2.14 -32.31
N ARG A 407 -0.35 -2.48 -33.45
CA ARG A 407 -0.25 -3.85 -33.98
C ARG A 407 1.06 -4.54 -33.64
N ILE A 408 2.02 -3.84 -33.05
CA ILE A 408 3.29 -4.40 -32.57
C ILE A 408 3.10 -4.87 -31.12
N PRO A 409 3.47 -6.11 -30.74
CA PRO A 409 3.42 -6.54 -29.33
C PRO A 409 4.23 -5.59 -28.44
N ILE A 410 3.62 -5.11 -27.34
CA ILE A 410 4.27 -4.17 -26.40
C ILE A 410 5.62 -4.71 -25.91
N LYS A 411 5.69 -6.01 -25.67
CA LYS A 411 6.92 -6.67 -25.22
C LYS A 411 8.03 -6.58 -26.29
N THR A 412 7.69 -6.78 -27.55
CA THR A 412 8.63 -6.66 -28.68
C THR A 412 9.06 -5.21 -28.87
N LEU A 413 8.11 -4.27 -28.91
CA LEU A 413 8.40 -2.84 -28.99
C LEU A 413 9.40 -2.40 -27.91
N ARG A 414 9.10 -2.72 -26.66
CA ARG A 414 9.95 -2.35 -25.53
C ARG A 414 11.25 -3.14 -25.46
N LYS A 415 11.31 -4.34 -26.03
CA LYS A 415 12.56 -5.11 -26.16
C LYS A 415 13.57 -4.39 -27.05
N TYR A 416 13.11 -3.84 -28.17
CA TYR A 416 13.95 -3.14 -29.14
C TYR A 416 14.05 -1.62 -28.93
N SER A 417 13.46 -1.09 -27.86
CA SER A 417 13.59 0.30 -27.45
C SER A 417 14.32 0.40 -26.11
N SER A 418 15.29 1.30 -26.00
CA SER A 418 15.98 1.64 -24.77
C SER A 418 15.66 3.09 -24.39
N TYR A 419 15.46 3.37 -23.10
CA TYR A 419 14.98 4.66 -22.62
C TYR A 419 15.72 5.12 -21.38
N VAL A 420 16.18 6.36 -21.38
CA VAL A 420 16.70 7.07 -20.21
C VAL A 420 15.74 8.23 -19.92
N PRO A 421 14.96 8.16 -18.85
CA PRO A 421 14.01 9.21 -18.48
C PRO A 421 14.73 10.44 -17.92
N GLN A 422 14.05 11.60 -17.95
CA GLN A 422 14.51 12.84 -17.36
C GLN A 422 14.80 12.66 -15.85
N ASP A 423 13.87 12.06 -15.11
CA ASP A 423 14.07 11.67 -13.71
C ASP A 423 14.72 10.29 -13.64
N ASN A 424 16.05 10.28 -13.49
CA ASN A 424 16.82 9.05 -13.42
C ASN A 424 16.54 8.27 -12.14
N PHE A 425 15.99 7.07 -12.26
CA PHE A 425 15.72 6.18 -11.15
C PHE A 425 16.72 5.03 -11.09
N LEU A 426 17.41 4.90 -9.95
CA LEU A 426 18.27 3.77 -9.64
C LEU A 426 17.68 2.99 -8.47
N PHE A 427 17.69 1.66 -8.58
CA PHE A 427 17.21 0.77 -7.53
C PHE A 427 18.24 0.68 -6.39
N SER A 428 17.74 0.38 -5.19
CA SER A 428 18.59 0.11 -4.02
C SER A 428 19.24 -1.27 -4.16
N ASP A 429 20.22 -1.34 -5.05
CA ASP A 429 21.00 -2.53 -5.41
C ASP A 429 22.40 -2.11 -5.81
N THR A 430 23.27 -3.04 -6.22
CA THR A 430 24.61 -2.74 -6.70
C THR A 430 24.59 -1.89 -7.97
N ILE A 431 25.68 -1.17 -8.23
CA ILE A 431 25.84 -0.44 -9.49
C ILE A 431 25.81 -1.41 -10.68
N GLU A 432 26.45 -2.57 -10.55
CA GLU A 432 26.42 -3.65 -11.55
C GLU A 432 24.98 -4.07 -11.90
N SER A 433 24.17 -4.42 -10.88
CA SER A 433 22.77 -4.81 -11.06
C SER A 433 21.93 -3.69 -11.69
N ASN A 434 22.20 -2.43 -11.33
CA ASN A 434 21.53 -1.28 -11.92
C ASN A 434 21.84 -1.11 -13.41
N ILE A 435 23.09 -1.31 -13.82
CA ILE A 435 23.48 -1.22 -15.25
C ILE A 435 22.94 -2.42 -16.01
N ALA A 436 23.06 -3.62 -15.44
CA ALA A 436 22.60 -4.87 -16.07
C ALA A 436 21.10 -5.13 -15.96
N PHE A 437 20.30 -4.16 -15.55
CA PHE A 437 18.87 -4.31 -15.23
C PHE A 437 18.01 -5.00 -16.30
N ALA A 438 18.41 -4.90 -17.57
CA ALA A 438 17.68 -5.51 -18.68
C ALA A 438 17.95 -7.02 -18.86
N TYR A 439 18.90 -7.59 -18.13
CA TYR A 439 19.38 -8.97 -18.30
C TYR A 439 19.27 -9.77 -16.99
N GLU A 440 18.90 -11.04 -17.11
CA GLU A 440 18.89 -11.98 -15.97
C GLU A 440 20.29 -12.47 -15.61
N TYR A 441 21.17 -12.61 -16.61
CA TYR A 441 22.56 -13.04 -16.43
C TYR A 441 23.50 -11.89 -16.79
N VAL A 442 24.34 -11.51 -15.83
CA VAL A 442 25.23 -10.37 -15.94
C VAL A 442 26.59 -10.83 -16.49
N ASN A 443 27.01 -10.23 -17.61
CA ASN A 443 28.40 -10.31 -18.05
C ASN A 443 29.14 -9.04 -17.60
N LYS A 444 30.13 -9.19 -16.74
CA LYS A 444 30.90 -8.06 -16.18
C LYS A 444 31.60 -7.22 -17.25
N ASP A 445 32.09 -7.85 -18.31
CA ASP A 445 32.79 -7.14 -19.39
C ASP A 445 31.82 -6.21 -20.16
N ASP A 446 30.58 -6.64 -20.36
CA ASP A 446 29.55 -5.81 -21.01
C ASP A 446 29.13 -4.64 -20.10
N VAL A 447 29.03 -4.85 -18.79
CA VAL A 447 28.79 -3.79 -17.81
C VAL A 447 29.91 -2.74 -17.84
N ILE A 448 31.18 -3.19 -17.84
CA ILE A 448 32.34 -2.32 -17.90
C ILE A 448 32.36 -1.54 -19.23
N LYS A 449 32.07 -2.22 -20.37
CA LYS A 449 31.97 -1.58 -21.67
C LYS A 449 30.90 -0.49 -21.69
N ALA A 450 29.70 -0.79 -21.23
CA ALA A 450 28.61 0.18 -21.16
C ALA A 450 28.94 1.37 -20.24
N SER A 451 29.61 1.11 -19.13
CA SER A 451 30.05 2.15 -18.18
C SER A 451 31.12 3.07 -18.79
N LYS A 452 32.03 2.53 -19.59
CA LYS A 452 33.02 3.32 -20.34
C LYS A 452 32.37 4.19 -21.40
N LEU A 453 31.39 3.66 -22.12
CA LEU A 453 30.63 4.43 -23.12
C LEU A 453 29.86 5.60 -22.51
N ALA A 454 29.35 5.42 -21.29
CA ALA A 454 28.66 6.47 -20.54
C ALA A 454 29.61 7.36 -19.69
N ASP A 455 30.91 7.21 -19.84
CA ASP A 455 31.94 7.97 -19.11
C ASP A 455 31.77 7.94 -17.59
N VAL A 456 31.38 6.78 -17.02
CA VAL A 456 31.15 6.60 -15.57
C VAL A 456 32.06 5.56 -14.93
N HIS A 457 32.79 4.78 -15.74
CA HIS A 457 33.65 3.69 -15.29
C HIS A 457 34.67 4.13 -14.21
N ASP A 458 35.43 5.20 -14.49
CA ASP A 458 36.47 5.69 -13.60
C ASP A 458 35.91 6.18 -12.24
N ASN A 459 34.69 6.72 -12.26
CA ASN A 459 34.00 7.06 -11.01
C ASN A 459 33.60 5.81 -10.23
N ILE A 460 33.13 4.75 -10.91
CA ILE A 460 32.71 3.51 -10.27
C ILE A 460 33.89 2.79 -9.61
N ILE A 461 35.01 2.67 -10.30
CA ILE A 461 36.21 2.02 -9.71
C ILE A 461 36.83 2.83 -8.56
N GLY A 462 36.56 4.13 -8.49
CA GLY A 462 36.93 4.99 -7.37
C GLY A 462 36.14 4.74 -6.08
N PHE A 463 35.03 4.02 -6.11
CA PHE A 463 34.34 3.61 -4.89
C PHE A 463 35.03 2.41 -4.23
N GLU A 464 34.97 2.32 -2.90
CA GLU A 464 35.59 1.26 -2.11
C GLU A 464 35.27 -0.16 -2.59
N LYS A 465 34.00 -0.39 -3.04
CA LYS A 465 33.51 -1.68 -3.55
C LYS A 465 33.32 -1.69 -5.08
N GLY A 466 33.75 -0.65 -5.78
CA GLY A 466 33.60 -0.55 -7.24
C GLY A 466 32.17 -0.82 -7.69
N TYR A 467 31.99 -1.72 -8.62
CA TYR A 467 30.69 -2.11 -9.18
C TYR A 467 29.74 -2.79 -8.16
N GLU A 468 30.27 -3.37 -7.09
CA GLU A 468 29.48 -3.99 -6.01
C GLU A 468 29.01 -2.97 -4.96
N THR A 469 29.27 -1.68 -5.18
CA THR A 469 28.76 -0.61 -4.33
C THR A 469 27.24 -0.58 -4.39
N ILE A 470 26.60 -0.75 -3.22
CA ILE A 470 25.13 -0.69 -3.09
C ILE A 470 24.71 0.77 -3.07
N LEU A 471 23.79 1.11 -3.95
CA LEU A 471 23.16 2.42 -4.00
C LEU A 471 22.01 2.48 -2.98
N GLY A 472 21.93 3.58 -2.23
CA GLY A 472 20.77 3.85 -1.36
C GLY A 472 19.48 4.09 -2.17
N GLU A 473 18.38 4.32 -1.46
CA GLU A 473 17.09 4.60 -2.10
C GLU A 473 17.23 5.71 -3.15
N ARG A 474 16.75 5.44 -4.36
CA ARG A 474 16.83 6.34 -5.53
C ARG A 474 18.26 6.81 -5.89
N GLY A 475 19.28 6.06 -5.49
CA GLY A 475 20.68 6.40 -5.80
C GLY A 475 21.25 7.61 -5.05
N VAL A 476 20.79 7.86 -3.82
CA VAL A 476 21.20 9.02 -2.98
C VAL A 476 22.70 9.05 -2.70
N THR A 477 23.38 7.89 -2.77
CA THR A 477 24.81 7.76 -2.45
C THR A 477 25.77 8.30 -3.50
N ILE A 478 25.29 8.62 -4.70
CA ILE A 478 26.09 9.14 -5.82
C ILE A 478 25.59 10.50 -6.31
N SER A 479 26.48 11.28 -6.94
CA SER A 479 26.11 12.59 -7.48
C SER A 479 25.07 12.51 -8.60
N GLY A 480 24.34 13.61 -8.85
CA GLY A 480 23.34 13.68 -9.93
C GLY A 480 23.91 13.29 -11.30
N GLY A 481 25.09 13.79 -11.65
CA GLY A 481 25.77 13.43 -12.90
C GLY A 481 26.20 11.96 -12.96
N GLN A 482 26.67 11.37 -11.85
CA GLN A 482 26.99 9.93 -11.79
C GLN A 482 25.73 9.09 -11.94
N LYS A 483 24.62 9.48 -11.29
CA LYS A 483 23.33 8.81 -11.41
C LYS A 483 22.83 8.83 -12.84
N GLN A 484 22.93 9.97 -13.52
CA GLN A 484 22.54 10.14 -14.91
C GLN A 484 23.38 9.24 -15.84
N ARG A 485 24.71 9.28 -15.71
CA ARG A 485 25.61 8.44 -16.49
C ARG A 485 25.42 6.93 -16.23
N THR A 486 25.12 6.53 -15.01
CA THR A 486 24.77 5.14 -14.69
C THR A 486 23.47 4.72 -15.39
N SER A 487 22.48 5.61 -15.48
CA SER A 487 21.25 5.36 -16.25
C SER A 487 21.49 5.28 -17.75
N ILE A 488 22.40 6.10 -18.29
CA ILE A 488 22.85 6.00 -19.70
C ILE A 488 23.56 4.67 -19.94
N ALA A 489 24.47 4.23 -19.03
CA ALA A 489 25.14 2.94 -19.12
C ALA A 489 24.12 1.77 -19.14
N ARG A 490 23.08 1.81 -18.29
CA ARG A 490 21.94 0.86 -18.32
C ARG A 490 21.27 0.79 -19.69
N ALA A 491 21.01 1.93 -20.29
CA ALA A 491 20.36 2.00 -21.58
C ALA A 491 21.27 1.50 -22.73
N LEU A 492 22.56 1.82 -22.68
CA LEU A 492 23.55 1.37 -23.66
C LEU A 492 23.84 -0.12 -23.58
N MET A 493 23.85 -0.69 -22.38
CA MET A 493 24.01 -2.12 -22.18
C MET A 493 22.93 -2.94 -22.89
N LYS A 494 21.70 -2.43 -22.96
CA LYS A 494 20.59 -3.08 -23.65
C LYS A 494 20.79 -3.19 -25.16
N ASP A 495 21.59 -2.33 -25.75
CA ASP A 495 21.95 -2.29 -27.18
C ASP A 495 20.76 -2.35 -28.17
N ALA A 496 19.65 -1.72 -27.80
CA ALA A 496 18.41 -1.71 -28.57
C ALA A 496 18.53 -0.96 -29.91
N SER A 497 17.67 -1.30 -30.89
CA SER A 497 17.62 -0.62 -32.20
C SER A 497 17.24 0.85 -32.09
N ILE A 498 16.35 1.18 -31.14
CA ILE A 498 15.92 2.54 -30.84
C ILE A 498 16.44 2.93 -29.46
N LEU A 499 17.19 4.01 -29.35
CA LEU A 499 17.62 4.61 -28.09
C LEU A 499 16.95 5.97 -27.92
N ILE A 500 16.37 6.19 -26.75
CA ILE A 500 15.73 7.44 -26.39
C ILE A 500 16.41 7.99 -25.13
N LEU A 501 16.90 9.21 -25.23
CA LEU A 501 17.56 9.94 -24.16
C LEU A 501 16.74 11.22 -23.87
N ASP A 502 15.99 11.24 -22.77
CA ASP A 502 15.12 12.37 -22.42
C ASP A 502 15.82 13.25 -21.38
N ASP A 503 16.34 14.38 -21.82
CA ASP A 503 17.10 15.38 -21.03
C ASP A 503 18.20 14.75 -20.16
N SER A 504 18.72 13.61 -20.61
CA SER A 504 19.55 12.72 -19.81
C SER A 504 21.05 13.10 -19.80
N VAL A 505 21.44 14.18 -20.46
CA VAL A 505 22.82 14.71 -20.46
C VAL A 505 22.91 16.11 -19.84
N SER A 506 21.81 16.67 -19.36
CA SER A 506 21.76 18.07 -18.86
C SER A 506 22.47 18.29 -17.51
N ALA A 507 22.60 17.23 -16.69
CA ALA A 507 23.24 17.30 -15.35
C ALA A 507 24.73 16.94 -15.37
N VAL A 508 25.32 16.70 -16.55
CA VAL A 508 26.77 16.48 -16.71
C VAL A 508 27.46 17.74 -17.25
N ASP A 509 28.74 17.86 -16.99
CA ASP A 509 29.55 18.96 -17.53
C ASP A 509 29.70 18.82 -19.05
N THR A 510 29.97 19.94 -19.74
CA THR A 510 30.05 20.00 -21.21
C THR A 510 31.13 19.12 -21.82
N LYS A 511 32.21 18.82 -21.07
CA LYS A 511 33.29 17.93 -21.54
C LYS A 511 32.81 16.48 -21.54
N THR A 512 32.23 16.04 -20.46
CA THR A 512 31.65 14.69 -20.30
C THR A 512 30.48 14.49 -21.30
N GLU A 513 29.63 15.48 -21.49
CA GLU A 513 28.54 15.46 -22.48
C GLU A 513 29.08 15.16 -23.89
N LYS A 514 30.11 15.91 -24.35
CA LYS A 514 30.76 15.69 -25.65
C LYS A 514 31.35 14.28 -25.79
N VAL A 515 31.98 13.75 -24.73
CA VAL A 515 32.51 12.39 -24.74
C VAL A 515 31.39 11.36 -24.94
N ILE A 516 30.30 11.49 -24.19
CA ILE A 516 29.13 10.59 -24.30
C ILE A 516 28.53 10.66 -25.71
N LEU A 517 28.31 11.86 -26.26
CA LEU A 517 27.73 12.04 -27.59
C LEU A 517 28.62 11.46 -28.70
N ASN A 518 29.94 11.64 -28.61
CA ASN A 518 30.89 11.01 -29.53
C ASN A 518 30.87 9.49 -29.42
N ASN A 519 30.90 8.92 -28.23
CA ASN A 519 30.78 7.49 -28.00
C ASN A 519 29.47 6.93 -28.59
N LEU A 520 28.37 7.65 -28.44
CA LEU A 520 27.07 7.28 -29.02
C LEU A 520 27.14 7.27 -30.57
N LYS A 521 27.72 8.30 -31.19
CA LYS A 521 27.85 8.41 -32.63
C LYS A 521 28.68 7.26 -33.21
N GLU A 522 29.77 6.88 -32.54
CA GLU A 522 30.65 5.78 -32.98
C GLU A 522 30.01 4.39 -32.81
N THR A 523 29.38 4.16 -31.68
CA THR A 523 28.90 2.81 -31.30
C THR A 523 27.50 2.50 -31.80
N ARG A 524 26.72 3.52 -32.13
CA ARG A 524 25.33 3.36 -32.60
C ARG A 524 25.12 3.60 -34.09
N SER A 525 26.19 3.55 -34.88
CA SER A 525 26.07 3.62 -36.35
C SER A 525 25.06 2.59 -36.88
N GLY A 526 24.08 3.04 -37.66
CA GLY A 526 23.00 2.20 -38.18
C GLY A 526 21.87 1.88 -37.19
N LYS A 527 21.83 2.53 -36.00
CA LYS A 527 20.75 2.41 -35.02
C LYS A 527 20.15 3.79 -34.73
N THR A 528 18.83 3.85 -34.57
CA THR A 528 18.11 5.11 -34.39
C THR A 528 18.30 5.65 -32.96
N THR A 529 18.61 6.94 -32.87
CA THR A 529 18.74 7.63 -31.57
C THR A 529 17.86 8.89 -31.53
N LEU A 530 17.03 9.03 -30.51
CA LEU A 530 16.29 10.25 -30.20
C LEU A 530 16.91 10.88 -28.96
N LEU A 531 17.42 12.10 -29.09
CA LEU A 531 18.00 12.87 -28.01
C LEU A 531 17.15 14.12 -27.76
N ILE A 532 16.41 14.11 -26.66
CA ILE A 532 15.66 15.27 -26.19
C ILE A 532 16.61 16.11 -25.35
N ALA A 533 16.73 17.39 -25.69
CA ALA A 533 17.56 18.32 -24.95
C ALA A 533 16.92 19.72 -24.84
N HIS A 534 17.43 20.49 -23.90
CA HIS A 534 17.10 21.90 -23.72
C HIS A 534 18.17 22.83 -24.31
N ARG A 535 19.37 22.30 -24.58
CA ARG A 535 20.48 23.06 -25.13
C ARG A 535 20.67 22.75 -26.61
N ILE A 536 20.83 23.80 -27.42
CA ILE A 536 21.13 23.64 -28.85
C ILE A 536 22.49 22.98 -29.05
N SER A 537 23.49 23.32 -28.22
CA SER A 537 24.84 22.75 -28.28
C SER A 537 24.85 21.22 -28.17
N THR A 538 23.84 20.62 -27.55
CA THR A 538 23.71 19.15 -27.40
C THR A 538 23.21 18.47 -28.69
N VAL A 539 22.42 19.17 -29.52
CA VAL A 539 21.72 18.57 -30.67
C VAL A 539 22.17 19.08 -32.04
N GLN A 540 22.93 20.18 -32.09
CA GLN A 540 23.30 20.84 -33.36
C GLN A 540 24.11 19.96 -34.30
N ASP A 541 24.89 19.00 -33.77
CA ASP A 541 25.77 18.09 -34.56
C ASP A 541 25.09 16.76 -34.93
N LEU A 542 23.77 16.62 -34.66
CA LEU A 542 22.96 15.48 -35.01
C LEU A 542 22.46 15.57 -36.48
N ASP A 543 21.99 14.44 -37.02
CA ASP A 543 21.59 14.36 -38.45
C ASP A 543 20.43 15.32 -38.77
N LYS A 544 19.43 15.40 -37.86
CA LYS A 544 18.30 16.33 -37.97
C LYS A 544 17.82 16.78 -36.57
N ILE A 545 17.10 17.87 -36.57
CA ILE A 545 16.48 18.42 -35.36
C ILE A 545 14.98 18.56 -35.59
N LEU A 546 14.20 18.03 -34.66
CA LEU A 546 12.77 18.25 -34.55
C LEU A 546 12.53 19.42 -33.60
N PHE A 547 12.04 20.52 -34.12
CA PHE A 547 11.70 21.71 -33.34
C PHE A 547 10.21 21.74 -33.05
N LEU A 548 9.89 21.66 -31.75
CA LEU A 548 8.54 21.63 -31.22
C LEU A 548 8.19 22.93 -30.48
N GLU A 549 7.03 23.52 -30.79
CA GLU A 549 6.47 24.65 -30.04
C GLU A 549 4.95 24.48 -29.93
N ASP A 550 4.43 24.70 -28.72
CA ASP A 550 3.00 24.62 -28.38
C ASP A 550 2.27 23.36 -28.91
N GLY A 551 2.97 22.23 -28.86
CA GLY A 551 2.45 20.93 -29.29
C GLY A 551 2.45 20.72 -30.82
N LYS A 552 3.16 21.55 -31.60
CA LYS A 552 3.26 21.46 -33.05
C LYS A 552 4.71 21.31 -33.51
N VAL A 553 4.92 20.62 -34.63
CA VAL A 553 6.22 20.60 -35.33
C VAL A 553 6.31 21.87 -36.15
N LEU A 554 7.23 22.75 -35.81
CA LEU A 554 7.54 23.94 -36.59
C LEU A 554 8.61 23.66 -37.65
N GLY A 555 9.52 22.73 -37.37
CA GLY A 555 10.55 22.35 -38.32
C GLY A 555 11.16 20.98 -38.04
N PHE A 556 11.59 20.27 -39.11
CA PHE A 556 12.28 19.01 -39.01
C PHE A 556 13.33 18.91 -40.12
N ASP A 557 14.54 19.37 -39.82
CA ASP A 557 15.66 19.42 -40.80
C ASP A 557 17.01 19.50 -40.05
N THR A 558 18.11 19.66 -40.81
CA THR A 558 19.44 19.92 -40.26
C THR A 558 19.49 21.24 -39.50
N HIS A 559 20.44 21.38 -38.57
CA HIS A 559 20.66 22.60 -37.81
C HIS A 559 20.79 23.84 -38.71
N GLU A 560 21.61 23.74 -39.76
CA GLU A 560 21.86 24.84 -40.71
C GLU A 560 20.59 25.28 -41.45
N ASN A 561 19.80 24.32 -41.94
CA ASN A 561 18.55 24.62 -42.63
C ASN A 561 17.53 25.30 -41.71
N LEU A 562 17.35 24.76 -40.52
CA LEU A 562 16.43 25.35 -39.53
C LEU A 562 16.87 26.77 -39.10
N TYR A 563 18.16 26.96 -38.89
CA TYR A 563 18.70 28.29 -38.53
C TYR A 563 18.46 29.34 -39.62
N ASN A 564 18.58 28.93 -40.90
CA ASN A 564 18.41 29.83 -42.03
C ASN A 564 16.95 30.08 -42.42
N THR A 565 16.05 29.12 -42.18
CA THR A 565 14.66 29.15 -42.68
C THR A 565 13.63 29.48 -41.62
N LEU A 566 13.88 29.17 -40.33
CA LEU A 566 12.91 29.28 -39.25
C LEU A 566 13.33 30.34 -38.22
N GLU A 567 12.59 31.45 -38.15
CA GLU A 567 12.90 32.60 -37.29
C GLU A 567 12.84 32.22 -35.82
N GLU A 568 11.86 31.43 -35.40
CA GLU A 568 11.66 30.97 -34.00
C GLU A 568 12.86 30.14 -33.54
N TYR A 569 13.35 29.23 -34.41
CA TYR A 569 14.52 28.43 -34.10
C TYR A 569 15.79 29.28 -34.01
N ARG A 570 15.98 30.21 -34.96
CA ARG A 570 17.10 31.17 -34.93
C ARG A 570 17.12 31.98 -33.64
N ASN A 571 15.97 32.52 -33.27
CA ASN A 571 15.85 33.31 -32.04
C ASN A 571 16.22 32.48 -30.80
N MET A 572 15.84 31.22 -30.75
CA MET A 572 16.24 30.32 -29.65
C MET A 572 17.76 30.08 -29.62
N VAL A 573 18.38 29.84 -30.78
CA VAL A 573 19.84 29.67 -30.92
C VAL A 573 20.59 30.90 -30.43
N GLU A 574 20.18 32.10 -30.89
CA GLU A 574 20.82 33.35 -30.53
C GLU A 574 20.68 33.65 -29.03
N LEU A 575 19.49 33.40 -28.44
CA LEU A 575 19.27 33.58 -27.01
C LEU A 575 20.19 32.68 -26.18
N GLN A 576 20.28 31.40 -26.52
CA GLN A 576 21.16 30.48 -25.78
C GLN A 576 22.64 30.85 -25.93
N ARG A 577 23.05 31.31 -27.12
CA ARG A 577 24.42 31.78 -27.35
C ARG A 577 24.76 32.99 -26.49
N LEU A 578 23.85 33.94 -26.39
CA LEU A 578 24.02 35.11 -25.52
C LEU A 578 24.06 34.78 -24.02
N GLU A 579 23.31 33.78 -23.61
CA GLU A 579 23.37 33.23 -22.22
C GLU A 579 24.71 32.56 -21.91
N GLU A 580 25.22 31.75 -22.84
CA GLU A 580 26.55 31.11 -22.71
C GLU A 580 27.70 32.14 -22.67
N GLU A 581 27.64 33.17 -23.50
CA GLU A 581 28.63 34.25 -23.49
C GLU A 581 28.64 35.07 -22.19
N LYS A 582 27.47 35.29 -21.59
CA LYS A 582 27.34 36.00 -20.30
C LYS A 582 27.78 35.14 -19.12
N GLY A 583 27.42 33.84 -19.11
CA GLY A 583 27.81 32.91 -18.06
C GLY A 583 29.30 32.49 -18.10
N GLY A 584 30.01 32.68 -19.23
CA GLY A 584 31.45 32.47 -19.35
C GLY A 584 32.32 33.64 -18.86
N ASN A 585 31.73 34.78 -18.52
CA ASN A 585 32.41 35.98 -18.03
C ASN A 585 32.28 36.19 -16.49
N GLU A 586 31.65 35.29 -15.77
CA GLU A 586 31.65 35.19 -14.31
C GLU A 586 32.55 34.04 -13.84
#